data_569e990b6b51091d7149eba7455c32f4
#
_entry.id   569e990b6b51091d7149eba7455c32f4
#
_cell.length_a   1.000
_cell.length_b   1.000
_cell.length_c   1.000
_cell.angle_alpha   90.00
_cell.angle_beta   90.00
_cell.angle_gamma   90.00
#
_symmetry.space_group_name_H-M   'P 1'
#
loop_
_entity.id
_entity.type
_entity.pdbx_description
1 polymer ?
#
loop_
_entity_poly.entity_id
_entity_poly.type
_entity_poly.pdbx_seq_one_letter_code
_entity_poly.pdbx_strand_id
1 'polypeptide(L)'
;YTIGDVISRFKRLEGFNVLQPMGWDSFGLPAENAAIQNKTHPLKWTDKNIASMKNQLQRLGYSYDWSREIKTCDSSYYKFEQKIFIEMYEKGLVYRKKSLVNWDPVDQTVLQMNK
;
A
#
# COMPACT_ATOMS: atom_id res chain seq x y z
N TYR A 1 -11.69 2.64 7.80
CA TYR A 1 -11.48 4.08 7.57
C TYR A 1 -12.30 4.94 8.54
N THR A 2 -13.59 4.68 8.73
CA THR A 2 -14.50 5.51 9.54
C THR A 2 -14.08 5.62 11.00
N ILE A 3 -13.71 4.50 11.65
CA ILE A 3 -13.30 4.51 13.06
C ILE A 3 -12.07 5.41 13.27
N GLY A 4 -11.07 5.29 12.40
CA GLY A 4 -9.88 6.14 12.46
C GLY A 4 -10.20 7.61 12.29
N ASP A 5 -11.14 7.95 11.40
CA ASP A 5 -11.56 9.33 11.18
C ASP A 5 -12.29 9.91 12.40
N VAL A 6 -13.19 9.14 13.00
CA VAL A 6 -13.89 9.54 14.24
C VAL A 6 -12.91 9.81 15.37
N ILE A 7 -11.95 8.91 15.61
CA ILE A 7 -10.92 9.09 16.64
C ILE A 7 -10.08 10.34 16.36
N SER A 8 -9.67 10.54 15.13
CA SER A 8 -8.88 11.72 14.75
C SER A 8 -9.63 13.03 14.96
N ARG A 9 -10.90 13.08 14.61
CA ARG A 9 -11.77 14.25 14.85
C ARG A 9 -11.93 14.50 16.35
N PHE A 10 -12.22 13.45 17.11
CA PHE A 10 -12.34 13.54 18.56
C PHE A 10 -11.07 14.08 19.20
N LYS A 11 -9.91 13.54 18.84
CA LYS A 11 -8.62 14.01 19.37
C LYS A 11 -8.30 15.46 18.98
N ARG A 12 -8.66 15.91 17.77
CA ARG A 12 -8.53 17.33 17.41
C ARG A 12 -9.43 18.22 18.27
N LEU A 13 -10.66 17.79 18.57
CA LEU A 13 -11.55 18.52 19.47
C LEU A 13 -11.03 18.62 20.90
N GLU A 14 -10.25 17.61 21.35
CA GLU A 14 -9.54 17.64 22.62
C GLU A 14 -8.27 18.50 22.60
N GLY A 15 -7.92 19.14 21.47
CA GLY A 15 -6.73 19.99 21.32
C GLY A 15 -5.45 19.26 20.95
N PHE A 16 -5.48 17.97 20.61
CA PHE A 16 -4.30 17.24 20.15
C PHE A 16 -3.93 17.61 18.71
N ASN A 17 -2.61 17.64 18.46
CA ASN A 17 -2.09 17.71 17.10
C ASN A 17 -2.11 16.31 16.47
N VAL A 18 -3.02 16.07 15.53
CA VAL A 18 -3.27 14.75 14.96
C VAL A 18 -2.73 14.65 13.54
N LEU A 19 -1.82 13.71 13.31
CA LEU A 19 -1.33 13.34 11.98
C LEU A 19 -2.08 12.10 11.50
N GLN A 20 -2.89 12.25 10.46
CA GLN A 20 -3.63 11.15 9.82
C GLN A 20 -3.56 11.26 8.29
N PRO A 21 -2.44 10.88 7.68
CA PRO A 21 -2.32 10.85 6.22
C PRO A 21 -3.05 9.64 5.62
N MET A 22 -3.29 9.68 4.31
CA MET A 22 -3.72 8.52 3.54
C MET A 22 -2.50 7.82 2.93
N GLY A 23 -2.42 6.49 3.08
CA GLY A 23 -1.45 5.64 2.43
C GLY A 23 -2.12 4.69 1.43
N TRP A 24 -1.59 4.64 0.20
CA TRP A 24 -2.03 3.74 -0.86
C TRP A 24 -1.07 2.57 -0.95
N ASP A 25 -1.52 1.40 -0.46
CA ASP A 25 -0.80 0.13 -0.69
C ASP A 25 -0.98 -0.26 -2.16
N SER A 26 0.07 -0.08 -2.93
CA SER A 26 -0.04 0.02 -4.40
C SER A 26 0.92 -0.90 -5.15
N PHE A 27 1.63 -1.78 -4.48
CA PHE A 27 2.34 -2.92 -5.07
C PHE A 27 1.53 -4.20 -4.96
N GLY A 28 1.82 -5.16 -5.84
CA GLY A 28 1.41 -6.53 -5.71
C GLY A 28 0.71 -7.14 -6.92
N LEU A 29 0.64 -8.46 -6.92
CA LEU A 29 0.04 -9.29 -7.97
C LEU A 29 -1.42 -8.95 -8.30
N PRO A 30 -2.31 -8.62 -7.35
CA PRO A 30 -3.68 -8.26 -7.70
C PRO A 30 -3.80 -7.09 -8.66
N ALA A 31 -2.99 -6.04 -8.48
CA ALA A 31 -2.95 -4.89 -9.38
C ALA A 31 -2.35 -5.26 -10.75
N GLU A 32 -1.31 -6.10 -10.76
CA GLU A 32 -0.68 -6.59 -11.99
C GLU A 32 -1.63 -7.47 -12.81
N ASN A 33 -2.31 -8.43 -12.18
CA ASN A 33 -3.28 -9.30 -12.82
C ASN A 33 -4.46 -8.50 -13.40
N ALA A 34 -5.00 -7.54 -12.64
CA ALA A 34 -6.04 -6.66 -13.12
C ALA A 34 -5.57 -5.80 -14.32
N ALA A 35 -4.34 -5.34 -14.30
CA ALA A 35 -3.75 -4.59 -15.41
C ALA A 35 -3.60 -5.44 -16.68
N ILE A 36 -3.19 -6.70 -16.55
CA ILE A 36 -3.12 -7.67 -17.66
C ILE A 36 -4.51 -7.90 -18.27
N GLN A 37 -5.51 -8.20 -17.43
CA GLN A 37 -6.89 -8.40 -17.86
C GLN A 37 -7.47 -7.19 -18.59
N ASN A 38 -7.12 -5.98 -18.16
CA ASN A 38 -7.56 -4.73 -18.75
C ASN A 38 -6.62 -4.19 -19.85
N LYS A 39 -5.60 -4.97 -20.24
CA LYS A 39 -4.63 -4.61 -21.29
C LYS A 39 -4.00 -3.23 -21.09
N THR A 40 -3.64 -2.93 -19.84
CA THR A 40 -3.04 -1.65 -19.45
C THR A 40 -1.77 -1.87 -18.64
N HIS A 41 -0.97 -0.82 -18.48
CA HIS A 41 0.21 -0.88 -17.62
C HIS A 41 -0.20 -0.84 -16.14
N PRO A 42 0.41 -1.65 -15.24
CA PRO A 42 0.05 -1.70 -13.81
C PRO A 42 0.04 -0.32 -13.14
N LEU A 43 1.05 0.51 -13.40
CA LEU A 43 1.11 1.87 -12.84
C LEU A 43 -0.11 2.72 -13.23
N LYS A 44 -0.49 2.70 -14.52
CA LYS A 44 -1.67 3.47 -15.00
C LYS A 44 -2.96 2.96 -14.38
N TRP A 45 -3.08 1.64 -14.23
CA TRP A 45 -4.23 1.02 -13.55
C TRP A 45 -4.31 1.47 -12.10
N THR A 46 -3.21 1.39 -11.38
CA THR A 46 -3.08 1.80 -9.98
C THR A 46 -3.41 3.28 -9.80
N ASP A 47 -2.83 4.16 -10.60
CA ASP A 47 -3.08 5.61 -10.52
C ASP A 47 -4.56 5.95 -10.74
N LYS A 48 -5.21 5.30 -11.71
CA LYS A 48 -6.64 5.47 -11.97
C LYS A 48 -7.48 5.04 -10.77
N ASN A 49 -7.14 3.91 -10.16
CA ASN A 49 -7.86 3.40 -8.99
C ASN A 49 -7.66 4.29 -7.77
N ILE A 50 -6.45 4.76 -7.51
CA ILE A 50 -6.15 5.70 -6.44
C ILE A 50 -6.98 6.99 -6.61
N ALA A 51 -7.02 7.56 -7.80
CA ALA A 51 -7.81 8.76 -8.07
C ALA A 51 -9.31 8.53 -7.81
N SER A 52 -9.84 7.38 -8.22
CA SER A 52 -11.24 7.00 -7.98
C SER A 52 -11.54 6.83 -6.50
N MET A 53 -10.70 6.07 -5.78
CA MET A 53 -10.87 5.83 -4.34
C MET A 53 -10.73 7.12 -3.53
N LYS A 54 -9.76 7.96 -3.87
CA LYS A 54 -9.58 9.28 -3.24
C LYS A 54 -10.84 10.13 -3.36
N ASN A 55 -11.41 10.22 -4.56
CA ASN A 55 -12.66 10.95 -4.77
C ASN A 55 -13.82 10.39 -3.92
N GLN A 56 -13.96 9.06 -3.84
CA GLN A 56 -14.98 8.43 -3.02
C GLN A 56 -14.80 8.75 -1.53
N LEU A 57 -13.57 8.64 -1.00
CA LEU A 57 -13.26 8.92 0.40
C LEU A 57 -13.46 10.42 0.74
N GLN A 58 -13.12 11.32 -0.18
CA GLN A 58 -13.37 12.75 -0.01
C GLN A 58 -14.86 13.07 0.01
N ARG A 59 -15.67 12.40 -0.82
CA ARG A 59 -17.15 12.56 -0.80
C ARG A 59 -17.77 12.08 0.51
N LEU A 60 -17.15 11.11 1.19
CA LEU A 60 -17.57 10.69 2.54
C LEU A 60 -17.16 11.68 3.63
N GLY A 61 -16.39 12.71 3.29
CA GLY A 61 -16.00 13.77 4.21
C GLY A 61 -14.93 13.38 5.21
N TYR A 62 -14.14 12.34 4.95
CA TYR A 62 -13.04 11.95 5.84
C TYR A 62 -11.98 13.05 5.94
N SER A 63 -11.51 13.28 7.17
CA SER A 63 -10.59 14.36 7.55
C SER A 63 -9.11 13.96 7.46
N TYR A 64 -8.76 13.15 6.48
CA TYR A 64 -7.36 12.80 6.23
C TYR A 64 -6.54 14.02 5.80
N ASP A 65 -5.26 14.00 6.14
CA ASP A 65 -4.30 14.98 5.61
C ASP A 65 -3.89 14.57 4.18
N TRP A 66 -4.70 15.00 3.23
CA TRP A 66 -4.51 14.72 1.81
C TRP A 66 -3.24 15.35 1.23
N SER A 67 -2.64 16.32 1.93
CA SER A 67 -1.37 16.92 1.52
C SER A 67 -0.16 16.03 1.80
N ARG A 68 -0.34 15.05 2.69
CA ARG A 68 0.68 14.09 3.10
C ARG A 68 0.37 12.65 2.68
N GLU A 69 -0.47 12.50 1.65
CA GLU A 69 -0.71 11.16 1.10
C GLU A 69 0.56 10.55 0.52
N ILE A 70 0.69 9.24 0.69
CA ILE A 70 1.81 8.44 0.18
C ILE A 70 1.31 7.29 -0.68
N LYS A 71 2.15 6.87 -1.62
CA LYS A 71 1.90 5.72 -2.49
C LYS A 71 3.11 4.80 -2.41
N THR A 72 2.91 3.56 -1.94
CA THR A 72 4.03 2.64 -1.65
C THR A 72 4.81 2.23 -2.89
N CYS A 73 4.22 2.30 -4.08
CA CYS A 73 4.92 2.04 -5.35
C CYS A 73 5.72 3.23 -5.89
N ASP A 74 5.72 4.38 -5.25
CA ASP A 74 6.56 5.50 -5.65
C ASP A 74 8.01 5.29 -5.21
N SER A 75 8.94 5.64 -6.09
CA SER A 75 10.38 5.54 -5.80
C SER A 75 10.81 6.40 -4.62
N SER A 76 10.12 7.51 -4.38
CA SER A 76 10.33 8.36 -3.21
C SER A 76 10.03 7.63 -1.89
N TYR A 77 9.14 6.65 -1.92
CA TYR A 77 8.79 5.82 -0.77
C TYR A 77 9.69 4.58 -0.67
N TYR A 78 9.67 3.69 -1.67
CA TYR A 78 10.33 2.38 -1.55
C TYR A 78 11.86 2.45 -1.53
N LYS A 79 12.49 3.57 -1.91
CA LYS A 79 13.94 3.73 -1.78
C LYS A 79 14.43 3.55 -0.33
N PHE A 80 13.62 3.92 0.65
CA PHE A 80 13.96 3.74 2.06
C PHE A 80 13.87 2.28 2.49
N GLU A 81 12.88 1.54 1.98
CA GLU A 81 12.75 0.10 2.22
C GLU A 81 13.93 -0.65 1.60
N GLN A 82 14.31 -0.29 0.37
CA GLN A 82 15.49 -0.87 -0.29
C GLN A 82 16.77 -0.58 0.51
N LYS A 83 16.92 0.63 1.05
CA LYS A 83 18.06 0.98 1.90
C LYS A 83 18.10 0.11 3.16
N ILE A 84 16.99 -0.04 3.86
CA ILE A 84 16.89 -0.89 5.06
C ILE A 84 17.24 -2.34 4.71
N PHE A 85 16.73 -2.85 3.58
CA PHE A 85 17.05 -4.21 3.12
C PHE A 85 18.56 -4.40 2.89
N ILE A 86 19.22 -3.43 2.25
CA ILE A 86 20.67 -3.47 2.01
C ILE A 86 21.43 -3.49 3.34
N GLU A 87 21.08 -2.62 4.28
CA GLU A 87 21.71 -2.59 5.60
C GLU A 87 21.52 -3.91 6.38
N MET A 88 20.36 -4.54 6.27
CA MET A 88 20.09 -5.85 6.87
C MET A 88 20.92 -6.96 6.19
N TYR A 89 21.05 -6.90 4.87
CA TYR A 89 21.86 -7.86 4.12
C TYR A 89 23.35 -7.74 4.49
N GLU A 90 23.90 -6.53 4.56
CA GLU A 90 25.29 -6.27 4.96
C GLU A 90 25.60 -6.74 6.38
N LYS A 91 24.59 -6.71 7.28
CA LYS A 91 24.69 -7.22 8.65
C LYS A 91 24.46 -8.73 8.76
N GLY A 92 24.24 -9.44 7.65
CA GLY A 92 23.99 -10.89 7.64
C GLY A 92 22.64 -11.30 8.22
N LEU A 93 21.70 -10.37 8.36
CA LEU A 93 20.36 -10.64 8.88
C LEU A 93 19.39 -11.20 7.82
N VAL A 94 19.77 -11.12 6.56
CA VAL A 94 18.99 -11.59 5.41
C VAL A 94 19.80 -12.60 4.61
N TYR A 95 19.15 -13.69 4.22
CA TYR A 95 19.77 -14.72 3.35
C TYR A 95 18.77 -15.23 2.32
N ARG A 96 19.28 -15.73 1.19
CA ARG A 96 18.47 -16.33 0.14
C ARG A 96 18.33 -17.82 0.33
N LYS A 97 17.11 -18.34 0.32
CA LYS A 97 16.80 -19.76 0.48
C LYS A 97 15.69 -20.19 -0.48
N LYS A 98 15.78 -21.45 -0.99
CA LYS A 98 14.63 -22.09 -1.64
C LYS A 98 13.71 -22.67 -0.58
N SER A 99 12.40 -22.49 -0.73
CA SER A 99 11.38 -23.02 0.17
C SER A 99 10.18 -23.49 -0.63
N LEU A 100 9.38 -24.38 -0.04
CA LEU A 100 8.11 -24.80 -0.62
C LEU A 100 7.09 -23.67 -0.47
N VAL A 101 6.27 -23.50 -1.49
CA VAL A 101 5.17 -22.52 -1.53
C VAL A 101 3.90 -23.19 -2.05
N ASN A 102 2.75 -22.70 -1.64
CA ASN A 102 1.48 -23.09 -2.25
C ASN A 102 1.33 -22.33 -3.58
N TRP A 103 1.46 -23.04 -4.67
CA TRP A 103 1.34 -22.48 -6.01
C TRP A 103 -0.03 -22.76 -6.60
N ASP A 104 -0.72 -21.72 -7.09
CA ASP A 104 -1.93 -21.85 -7.88
C ASP A 104 -1.56 -21.81 -9.37
N PRO A 105 -1.73 -22.92 -10.11
CA PRO A 105 -1.39 -22.98 -11.53
C PRO A 105 -2.39 -22.25 -12.43
N VAL A 106 -3.62 -22.00 -11.95
CA VAL A 106 -4.67 -21.30 -12.70
C VAL A 106 -4.40 -19.80 -12.70
N ASP A 107 -4.26 -19.23 -11.52
CA ASP A 107 -3.96 -17.80 -11.36
C ASP A 107 -2.47 -17.46 -11.46
N GLN A 108 -1.62 -18.50 -11.59
CA GLN A 108 -0.16 -18.38 -11.69
C GLN A 108 0.44 -17.52 -10.57
N THR A 109 0.01 -17.76 -9.35
CA THR A 109 0.42 -17.00 -8.17
C THR A 109 0.73 -17.90 -6.98
N VAL A 110 1.44 -17.33 -6.01
CA VAL A 110 1.69 -17.97 -4.71
C VAL A 110 0.57 -17.61 -3.75
N LEU A 111 -0.09 -18.62 -3.19
CA LEU A 111 -1.08 -18.41 -2.15
C LEU A 111 -0.41 -18.20 -0.79
N GLN A 112 -0.91 -17.23 -0.03
CA GLN A 112 -0.46 -17.03 1.33
C GLN A 112 -0.86 -18.22 2.20
N MET A 113 0.11 -18.82 2.88
CA MET A 113 -0.19 -19.82 3.91
C MET A 113 -0.69 -19.10 5.16
N ASN A 114 -1.96 -19.29 5.48
CA ASN A 114 -2.45 -18.95 6.82
C ASN A 114 -1.78 -19.93 7.80
N LYS A 115 -1.03 -19.41 8.74
CA LYS A 115 -0.48 -20.20 9.86
C LYS A 115 -1.59 -20.55 10.84
#